data_9de6afd213ac06d17bfc79758368bd7c
#
_entry.id   9de6afd213ac06d17bfc79758368bd7c
#
_cell.length_a   1.000
_cell.length_b   1.000
_cell.length_c   1.000
_cell.angle_alpha   90.00
_cell.angle_beta   90.00
_cell.angle_gamma   90.00
#
_symmetry.space_group_name_H-M   'P 1'
#
loop_
_entity.id
_entity.type
_entity.pdbx_description
1 polymer ?
#
loop_
_entity_poly.entity_id
_entity_poly.type
_entity_poly.pdbx_seq_one_letter_code
_entity_poly.pdbx_strand_id
1 'polypeptide(L)'
;MSKDIAKVFFNLIECELKNKKVQNIVLTDDEVKELFNLSKNHDVINLIADALIKNDLIKMSSPYYPKFKYELKYSAGFVANLEYEIEHIKSVFEKNKIEYILLKGGLGDVYKRQGSVLRNYYPEPWMRTSCDIDILVHDEQLDKAVKALTKTGYRVEGNKHYHDINLYAPGGMHLELHHNIKEREEKMDKVLDEVWQHSTNVKGYEYAESPEFFLFHHIAHMAYHFIHGGCGIRSFIDLWIFENKIDIDNEKYRALLNRANLEKFEKYAFDLMHYWIDNGEPNEQILMMEHYILTGSTYGSNEKSVVIGNYKAGSKFKYFLNRIFMPLEDLATIYPKLYKHKWLLPFYQICRWTKIFKKRKSIKQEINLTVNSKEDYSIDMMKNLDLIN
;
A
#
# COMPACT_ATOMS: atom_id res chain seq x y z
N MET A 1 -10.89 -14.89 -15.13
CA MET A 1 -9.54 -15.53 -15.05
C MET A 1 -9.75 -17.02 -14.85
N SER A 2 -9.10 -17.86 -15.66
CA SER A 2 -9.15 -19.30 -15.44
C SER A 2 -8.36 -19.65 -14.17
N LYS A 3 -8.77 -20.71 -13.43
CA LYS A 3 -8.01 -21.20 -12.26
C LYS A 3 -6.56 -21.56 -12.61
N ASP A 4 -6.33 -21.93 -13.87
CA ASP A 4 -5.01 -22.32 -14.36
C ASP A 4 -4.06 -21.12 -14.45
N ILE A 5 -4.52 -19.95 -14.91
CA ILE A 5 -3.69 -18.75 -14.98
C ILE A 5 -3.29 -18.21 -13.61
N ALA A 6 -4.17 -18.27 -12.59
CA ALA A 6 -3.80 -17.90 -11.22
C ALA A 6 -2.67 -18.79 -10.68
N LYS A 7 -2.78 -20.10 -10.89
CA LYS A 7 -1.71 -21.04 -10.48
C LYS A 7 -0.39 -20.75 -11.19
N VAL A 8 -0.43 -20.53 -12.49
CA VAL A 8 0.77 -20.14 -13.26
C VAL A 8 1.37 -18.87 -12.71
N PHE A 9 0.53 -17.87 -12.47
CA PHE A 9 0.95 -16.57 -11.95
C PHE A 9 1.67 -16.68 -10.60
N PHE A 10 1.10 -17.40 -9.63
CA PHE A 10 1.74 -17.59 -8.32
C PHE A 10 2.96 -18.51 -8.39
N ASN A 11 2.98 -19.50 -9.28
CA ASN A 11 4.16 -20.32 -9.51
C ASN A 11 5.34 -19.51 -10.07
N LEU A 12 5.08 -18.54 -10.98
CA LEU A 12 6.09 -17.62 -11.46
C LEU A 12 6.67 -16.77 -10.34
N ILE A 13 5.81 -16.23 -9.45
CA ILE A 13 6.24 -15.48 -8.27
C ILE A 13 7.07 -16.35 -7.33
N GLU A 14 6.59 -17.56 -6.99
CA GLU A 14 7.34 -18.51 -6.15
C GLU A 14 8.73 -18.78 -6.71
N CYS A 15 8.81 -19.06 -8.02
CA CYS A 15 10.09 -19.37 -8.65
C CYS A 15 11.08 -18.21 -8.57
N GLU A 16 10.62 -16.97 -8.76
CA GLU A 16 11.50 -15.79 -8.62
C GLU A 16 11.94 -15.58 -7.17
N LEU A 17 11.02 -15.62 -6.19
CA LEU A 17 11.35 -15.43 -4.79
C LEU A 17 12.31 -16.50 -4.24
N LYS A 18 12.17 -17.75 -4.68
CA LYS A 18 12.98 -18.88 -4.25
C LYS A 18 14.17 -19.14 -5.17
N ASN A 19 14.41 -18.31 -6.17
CA ASN A 19 15.43 -18.48 -7.20
C ASN A 19 15.42 -19.89 -7.84
N LYS A 20 14.23 -20.36 -8.20
CA LYS A 20 13.98 -21.65 -8.85
C LYS A 20 13.70 -21.45 -10.34
N LYS A 21 14.06 -22.46 -11.15
CA LYS A 21 13.63 -22.51 -12.55
C LYS A 21 12.17 -22.91 -12.66
N VAL A 22 11.45 -22.22 -13.51
CA VAL A 22 10.08 -22.62 -13.87
C VAL A 22 10.14 -23.84 -14.78
N GLN A 23 9.37 -24.88 -14.47
CA GLN A 23 9.38 -26.14 -15.22
C GLN A 23 8.05 -26.36 -15.96
N ASN A 24 8.15 -26.93 -17.18
CA ASN A 24 7.03 -27.50 -17.95
C ASN A 24 5.80 -26.60 -18.17
N ILE A 25 5.99 -25.30 -18.35
CA ILE A 25 4.91 -24.38 -18.71
C ILE A 25 5.05 -23.99 -20.17
N VAL A 26 3.98 -24.17 -20.95
CA VAL A 26 3.84 -23.65 -22.30
C VAL A 26 2.66 -22.69 -22.30
N LEU A 27 2.90 -21.44 -22.67
CA LEU A 27 1.90 -20.38 -22.64
C LEU A 27 1.45 -20.00 -24.05
N THR A 28 0.16 -19.86 -24.22
CA THR A 28 -0.46 -19.20 -25.39
C THR A 28 -0.38 -17.69 -25.27
N ASP A 29 -0.52 -16.97 -26.39
CA ASP A 29 -0.53 -15.51 -26.38
C ASP A 29 -1.69 -14.92 -25.56
N ASP A 30 -2.84 -15.60 -25.48
CA ASP A 30 -3.95 -15.17 -24.62
C ASP A 30 -3.64 -15.31 -23.14
N GLU A 31 -3.00 -16.41 -22.72
CA GLU A 31 -2.53 -16.58 -21.35
C GLU A 31 -1.43 -15.57 -20.97
N VAL A 32 -0.51 -15.29 -21.88
CA VAL A 32 0.50 -14.23 -21.70
C VAL A 32 -0.18 -12.86 -21.54
N LYS A 33 -1.26 -12.58 -22.27
CA LYS A 33 -2.06 -11.38 -22.13
C LYS A 33 -2.74 -11.29 -20.76
N GLU A 34 -3.32 -12.40 -20.28
CA GLU A 34 -3.94 -12.45 -18.95
C GLU A 34 -2.90 -12.20 -17.86
N LEU A 35 -1.72 -12.85 -17.93
CA LEU A 35 -0.60 -12.62 -17.02
C LEU A 35 -0.13 -11.16 -17.02
N PHE A 36 -0.04 -10.53 -18.22
CA PHE A 36 0.33 -9.14 -18.34
C PHE A 36 -0.66 -8.22 -17.59
N ASN A 37 -1.96 -8.43 -17.81
CA ASN A 37 -2.99 -7.61 -17.20
C ASN A 37 -3.03 -7.80 -15.66
N LEU A 38 -2.99 -9.05 -15.20
CA LEU A 38 -3.01 -9.38 -13.78
C LEU A 38 -1.79 -8.79 -13.05
N SER A 39 -0.59 -9.01 -13.59
CA SER A 39 0.63 -8.50 -13.01
C SER A 39 0.68 -6.97 -12.95
N LYS A 40 0.14 -6.30 -13.97
CA LYS A 40 0.05 -4.84 -14.01
C LYS A 40 -0.98 -4.30 -13.01
N ASN A 41 -2.13 -4.96 -12.90
CA ASN A 41 -3.18 -4.55 -11.95
C ASN A 41 -2.73 -4.66 -10.48
N HIS A 42 -1.79 -5.55 -10.18
CA HIS A 42 -1.28 -5.78 -8.82
C HIS A 42 0.14 -5.25 -8.58
N ASP A 43 0.69 -4.50 -9.54
CA ASP A 43 2.01 -3.86 -9.45
C ASP A 43 3.16 -4.85 -9.16
N VAL A 44 3.10 -6.01 -9.83
CA VAL A 44 4.13 -7.07 -9.76
C VAL A 44 4.61 -7.51 -11.16
N ILE A 45 4.40 -6.63 -12.14
CA ILE A 45 4.69 -6.93 -13.55
C ILE A 45 6.18 -7.19 -13.80
N ASN A 46 7.05 -6.56 -13.07
CA ASN A 46 8.49 -6.76 -13.14
C ASN A 46 8.90 -8.18 -12.73
N LEU A 47 8.33 -8.73 -11.64
CA LEU A 47 8.55 -10.13 -11.22
C LEU A 47 8.11 -11.11 -12.32
N ILE A 48 6.89 -10.93 -12.84
CA ILE A 48 6.36 -11.82 -13.90
C ILE A 48 7.15 -11.66 -15.20
N ALA A 49 7.56 -10.43 -15.53
CA ALA A 49 8.39 -10.17 -16.72
C ALA A 49 9.75 -10.89 -16.65
N ASP A 50 10.40 -10.83 -15.50
CA ASP A 50 11.68 -11.52 -15.29
C ASP A 50 11.51 -13.03 -15.40
N ALA A 51 10.54 -13.60 -14.68
CA ALA A 51 10.24 -15.02 -14.73
C ALA A 51 9.96 -15.53 -16.16
N LEU A 52 9.16 -14.81 -16.94
CA LEU A 52 8.81 -15.19 -18.31
C LEU A 52 10.01 -15.10 -19.26
N ILE A 53 10.83 -14.06 -19.16
CA ILE A 53 11.97 -13.83 -20.06
C ILE A 53 13.15 -14.73 -19.70
N LYS A 54 13.49 -14.84 -18.42
CA LYS A 54 14.61 -15.62 -17.89
C LYS A 54 14.46 -17.13 -18.15
N ASN A 55 13.21 -17.61 -18.17
CA ASN A 55 12.90 -19.01 -18.40
C ASN A 55 12.42 -19.32 -19.83
N ASP A 56 12.56 -18.40 -20.78
CA ASP A 56 12.13 -18.54 -22.19
C ASP A 56 10.66 -18.96 -22.36
N LEU A 57 9.77 -18.54 -21.43
CA LEU A 57 8.35 -18.88 -21.45
C LEU A 57 7.52 -17.98 -22.37
N ILE A 58 8.09 -16.89 -22.86
CA ILE A 58 7.47 -15.98 -23.82
C ILE A 58 8.30 -15.89 -25.09
N LYS A 59 7.64 -16.14 -26.23
CA LYS A 59 8.30 -16.02 -27.55
C LYS A 59 8.63 -14.57 -27.87
N MET A 60 9.80 -14.32 -28.50
CA MET A 60 10.19 -12.98 -28.94
C MET A 60 9.20 -12.40 -29.97
N SER A 61 8.47 -13.26 -30.72
CA SER A 61 7.42 -12.86 -31.67
C SER A 61 6.11 -12.47 -31.02
N SER A 62 5.90 -12.74 -29.73
CA SER A 62 4.70 -12.35 -29.00
C SER A 62 4.59 -10.82 -28.91
N PRO A 63 3.39 -10.22 -29.12
CA PRO A 63 3.18 -8.79 -28.99
C PRO A 63 3.38 -8.26 -27.56
N TYR A 64 3.48 -9.16 -26.57
CA TYR A 64 3.71 -8.83 -25.17
C TYR A 64 5.20 -8.84 -24.76
N TYR A 65 6.06 -9.53 -25.52
CA TYR A 65 7.50 -9.55 -25.23
C TYR A 65 8.13 -8.15 -25.10
N PRO A 66 7.95 -7.22 -26.05
CA PRO A 66 8.49 -5.88 -25.92
C PRO A 66 7.88 -5.10 -24.74
N LYS A 67 6.62 -5.38 -24.38
CA LYS A 67 5.96 -4.73 -23.24
C LYS A 67 6.58 -5.17 -21.92
N PHE A 68 6.75 -6.48 -21.68
CA PHE A 68 7.42 -7.00 -20.49
C PHE A 68 8.87 -6.50 -20.39
N LYS A 69 9.60 -6.51 -21.51
CA LYS A 69 10.98 -5.99 -21.56
C LYS A 69 11.05 -4.50 -21.22
N TYR A 70 10.07 -3.73 -21.63
CA TYR A 70 9.95 -2.31 -21.26
C TYR A 70 9.75 -2.15 -19.77
N GLU A 71 8.81 -2.89 -19.15
CA GLU A 71 8.50 -2.81 -17.72
C GLU A 71 9.71 -3.17 -16.85
N LEU A 72 10.50 -4.18 -17.24
CA LEU A 72 11.78 -4.50 -16.55
C LEU A 72 12.77 -3.35 -16.57
N LYS A 73 12.98 -2.75 -17.75
CA LYS A 73 13.91 -1.61 -17.88
C LYS A 73 13.40 -0.39 -17.11
N TYR A 74 12.10 -0.16 -17.17
CA TYR A 74 11.44 0.92 -16.45
C TYR A 74 11.61 0.76 -14.94
N SER A 75 11.32 -0.44 -14.40
CA SER A 75 11.46 -0.73 -12.96
C SER A 75 12.89 -0.53 -12.46
N ALA A 76 13.88 -1.02 -13.18
CA ALA A 76 15.27 -0.84 -12.80
C ALA A 76 15.70 0.64 -12.79
N GLY A 77 15.32 1.39 -13.83
CA GLY A 77 15.60 2.83 -13.91
C GLY A 77 14.84 3.65 -12.85
N PHE A 78 13.60 3.26 -12.57
CA PHE A 78 12.78 3.89 -11.55
C PHE A 78 13.38 3.69 -10.14
N VAL A 79 13.80 2.47 -9.80
CA VAL A 79 14.42 2.18 -8.50
C VAL A 79 15.75 2.93 -8.33
N ALA A 80 16.58 3.00 -9.36
CA ALA A 80 17.82 3.78 -9.30
C ALA A 80 17.56 5.27 -9.05
N ASN A 81 16.53 5.85 -9.69
CA ASN A 81 16.14 7.24 -9.46
C ASN A 81 15.56 7.44 -8.05
N LEU A 82 14.76 6.48 -7.55
CA LEU A 82 14.18 6.52 -6.22
C LEU A 82 15.26 6.46 -5.12
N GLU A 83 16.29 5.62 -5.29
CA GLU A 83 17.45 5.56 -4.39
C GLU A 83 18.23 6.88 -4.38
N TYR A 84 18.45 7.47 -5.54
CA TYR A 84 19.08 8.79 -5.65
C TYR A 84 18.30 9.87 -4.88
N GLU A 85 16.97 9.91 -5.04
CA GLU A 85 16.12 10.88 -4.34
C GLU A 85 16.08 10.64 -2.83
N ILE A 86 16.05 9.37 -2.38
CA ILE A 86 16.13 9.04 -0.95
C ILE A 86 17.44 9.58 -0.35
N GLU A 87 18.59 9.32 -0.98
CA GLU A 87 19.88 9.80 -0.49
C GLU A 87 19.95 11.34 -0.49
N HIS A 88 19.34 11.99 -1.49
CA HIS A 88 19.23 13.44 -1.50
C HIS A 88 18.40 13.96 -0.30
N ILE A 89 17.22 13.37 -0.04
CA ILE A 89 16.36 13.74 1.09
C ILE A 89 17.09 13.53 2.42
N LYS A 90 17.76 12.38 2.61
CA LYS A 90 18.58 12.09 3.79
C LYS A 90 19.61 13.18 4.02
N SER A 91 20.35 13.56 2.99
CA SER A 91 21.35 14.64 3.07
C SER A 91 20.73 15.99 3.48
N VAL A 92 19.55 16.31 2.96
CA VAL A 92 18.80 17.54 3.33
C VAL A 92 18.39 17.49 4.79
N PHE A 93 17.86 16.35 5.27
CA PHE A 93 17.38 16.21 6.65
C PHE A 93 18.53 16.21 7.66
N GLU A 94 19.63 15.50 7.38
CA GLU A 94 20.85 15.52 8.20
C GLU A 94 21.38 16.97 8.37
N LYS A 95 21.53 17.70 7.26
CA LYS A 95 22.00 19.10 7.28
C LYS A 95 21.10 20.02 8.10
N ASN A 96 19.82 19.75 8.13
CA ASN A 96 18.83 20.55 8.82
C ASN A 96 18.46 20.01 10.22
N LYS A 97 19.09 18.93 10.69
CA LYS A 97 18.80 18.29 11.98
C LYS A 97 17.31 17.97 12.12
N ILE A 98 16.77 17.20 11.19
CA ILE A 98 15.39 16.74 11.12
C ILE A 98 15.40 15.24 11.35
N GLU A 99 14.73 14.77 12.38
CA GLU A 99 14.56 13.34 12.66
C GLU A 99 13.53 12.75 11.71
N TYR A 100 13.84 11.57 11.13
CA TYR A 100 12.99 10.95 10.14
C TYR A 100 13.05 9.42 10.19
N ILE A 101 11.97 8.80 9.72
CA ILE A 101 11.85 7.36 9.48
C ILE A 101 11.47 7.16 8.01
N LEU A 102 12.18 6.30 7.29
CA LEU A 102 11.75 5.82 5.98
C LEU A 102 10.66 4.76 6.18
N LEU A 103 9.44 5.03 5.70
CA LEU A 103 8.31 4.11 5.82
C LEU A 103 8.26 3.12 4.65
N LYS A 104 7.48 2.03 4.80
CA LYS A 104 7.15 0.99 3.77
C LYS A 104 8.34 0.42 2.98
N GLY A 105 9.43 1.08 3.00
CA GLY A 105 10.62 0.74 2.27
C GLY A 105 11.86 0.71 3.14
N GLY A 106 11.78 1.13 4.39
CA GLY A 106 12.92 1.37 5.23
C GLY A 106 12.93 0.52 6.50
N LEU A 107 13.44 -0.70 6.44
CA LEU A 107 14.19 -1.22 7.58
C LEU A 107 15.57 -0.62 7.51
N GLY A 108 15.85 0.35 8.38
CA GLY A 108 17.20 0.72 8.68
C GLY A 108 17.93 -0.52 9.19
N ASP A 109 19.07 -0.83 8.61
CA ASP A 109 19.85 -2.00 8.99
C ASP A 109 20.44 -1.80 10.39
N VAL A 110 19.70 -2.22 11.42
CA VAL A 110 20.25 -2.30 12.78
C VAL A 110 21.36 -3.37 12.87
N TYR A 111 21.45 -4.30 11.92
CA TYR A 111 22.36 -5.44 11.96
C TYR A 111 23.35 -5.57 10.79
N LYS A 112 23.09 -5.01 9.62
CA LYS A 112 24.05 -5.04 8.47
C LYS A 112 23.86 -3.86 7.54
N ARG A 113 24.62 -2.78 7.74
CA ARG A 113 24.89 -1.67 6.82
C ARG A 113 23.69 -0.88 6.27
N GLN A 114 23.49 0.31 6.86
CA GLN A 114 22.96 1.52 6.25
C GLN A 114 21.71 1.39 5.37
N GLY A 115 20.54 1.70 5.95
CA GLY A 115 19.39 2.15 5.16
C GLY A 115 18.73 1.11 4.25
N SER A 116 18.51 -0.13 4.73
CA SER A 116 17.91 -1.15 3.88
C SER A 116 16.40 -1.02 3.83
N VAL A 117 15.95 -0.59 2.69
CA VAL A 117 14.57 -0.67 2.23
C VAL A 117 14.16 -2.15 2.09
N LEU A 118 12.93 -2.54 2.40
CA LEU A 118 12.40 -3.91 2.28
C LEU A 118 12.75 -4.55 0.92
N ARG A 119 12.86 -3.73 -0.14
CA ARG A 119 13.31 -4.16 -1.47
C ARG A 119 14.68 -4.85 -1.48
N ASN A 120 15.57 -4.54 -0.54
CA ASN A 120 16.91 -5.15 -0.48
C ASN A 120 16.90 -6.61 0.00
N TYR A 121 15.77 -7.07 0.52
CA TYR A 121 15.54 -8.48 0.88
C TYR A 121 14.93 -9.29 -0.28
N TYR A 122 14.44 -8.62 -1.33
CA TYR A 122 14.07 -9.28 -2.57
C TYR A 122 15.30 -9.82 -3.29
N PRO A 123 15.19 -10.82 -4.16
CA PRO A 123 16.32 -11.34 -4.93
C PRO A 123 17.06 -10.24 -5.70
N GLU A 124 16.31 -9.28 -6.24
CA GLU A 124 16.83 -8.06 -6.86
C GLU A 124 16.03 -6.85 -6.36
N PRO A 125 16.65 -5.72 -6.00
CA PRO A 125 15.95 -4.54 -5.45
C PRO A 125 14.83 -3.99 -6.35
N TRP A 126 15.00 -4.07 -7.67
CA TRP A 126 14.01 -3.61 -8.64
C TRP A 126 12.78 -4.50 -8.74
N MET A 127 12.77 -5.68 -8.12
CA MET A 127 11.59 -6.56 -8.05
C MET A 127 10.49 -6.01 -7.15
N ARG A 128 10.83 -5.14 -6.19
CA ARG A 128 9.86 -4.42 -5.38
C ARG A 128 9.76 -2.97 -5.82
N THR A 129 8.76 -2.68 -6.64
CA THR A 129 8.43 -1.31 -7.03
C THR A 129 7.66 -0.59 -5.91
N SER A 130 7.78 0.72 -5.87
CA SER A 130 6.85 1.63 -5.18
C SER A 130 6.63 2.84 -6.07
N CYS A 131 5.47 3.50 -5.99
CA CYS A 131 5.18 4.67 -6.82
C CYS A 131 5.70 5.96 -6.19
N ASP A 132 6.05 5.92 -4.90
CA ASP A 132 6.31 7.05 -4.01
C ASP A 132 7.44 6.74 -3.03
N ILE A 133 7.90 7.80 -2.40
CA ILE A 133 8.78 7.77 -1.24
C ILE A 133 7.94 8.19 -0.03
N ASP A 134 7.81 7.31 0.95
CA ASP A 134 7.12 7.60 2.21
C ASP A 134 8.13 7.89 3.31
N ILE A 135 8.07 9.06 3.92
CA ILE A 135 8.96 9.46 5.02
C ILE A 135 8.15 10.09 6.15
N LEU A 136 8.33 9.56 7.36
CA LEU A 136 7.75 10.13 8.57
C LEU A 136 8.74 11.10 9.22
N VAL A 137 8.22 12.25 9.65
CA VAL A 137 8.91 13.22 10.53
C VAL A 137 8.01 13.53 11.73
N HIS A 138 8.58 14.08 12.81
CA HIS A 138 7.76 14.58 13.91
C HIS A 138 6.85 15.72 13.44
N ASP A 139 5.61 15.78 13.93
CA ASP A 139 4.62 16.80 13.49
C ASP A 139 5.16 18.23 13.70
N GLU A 140 5.86 18.49 14.80
CA GLU A 140 6.50 19.76 15.08
C GLU A 140 7.68 20.10 14.14
N GLN A 141 8.26 19.12 13.45
CA GLN A 141 9.33 19.32 12.46
C GLN A 141 8.82 19.39 11.02
N LEU A 142 7.55 19.12 10.77
CA LEU A 142 6.97 19.02 9.44
C LEU A 142 7.20 20.30 8.60
N ASP A 143 6.87 21.46 9.14
CA ASP A 143 7.07 22.76 8.43
C ASP A 143 8.55 23.02 8.12
N LYS A 144 9.45 22.60 9.00
CA LYS A 144 10.90 22.71 8.81
C LYS A 144 11.37 21.80 7.69
N ALA A 145 10.86 20.57 7.64
CA ALA A 145 11.16 19.58 6.62
C ALA A 145 10.67 20.05 5.24
N VAL A 146 9.43 20.50 5.14
CA VAL A 146 8.88 21.08 3.90
C VAL A 146 9.72 22.26 3.41
N LYS A 147 10.09 23.18 4.30
CA LYS A 147 10.95 24.35 3.95
C LYS A 147 12.36 23.93 3.51
N ALA A 148 12.93 22.89 4.11
CA ALA A 148 14.23 22.37 3.74
C ALA A 148 14.21 21.76 2.33
N LEU A 149 13.21 20.93 2.03
CA LEU A 149 13.05 20.30 0.73
C LEU A 149 12.71 21.30 -0.38
N THR A 150 11.85 22.27 -0.12
CA THR A 150 11.50 23.30 -1.13
C THR A 150 12.68 24.17 -1.52
N LYS A 151 13.65 24.41 -0.62
CA LYS A 151 14.90 25.10 -0.96
C LYS A 151 15.80 24.31 -1.93
N THR A 152 15.61 23.00 -2.03
CA THR A 152 16.33 22.15 -2.98
C THR A 152 15.53 21.85 -4.26
N GLY A 153 14.39 22.55 -4.45
CA GLY A 153 13.61 22.48 -5.68
C GLY A 153 12.37 21.60 -5.62
N TYR A 154 12.09 20.95 -4.48
CA TYR A 154 10.82 20.23 -4.32
C TYR A 154 9.63 21.18 -4.36
N ARG A 155 8.54 20.73 -4.95
CA ARG A 155 7.28 21.47 -5.04
C ARG A 155 6.22 20.81 -4.19
N VAL A 156 5.55 21.56 -3.33
CA VAL A 156 4.39 21.10 -2.57
C VAL A 156 3.18 21.03 -3.50
N GLU A 157 2.44 19.93 -3.49
CA GLU A 157 1.17 19.81 -4.19
C GLU A 157 0.02 19.68 -3.20
N GLY A 158 -0.97 20.54 -3.33
CA GLY A 158 -2.14 20.54 -2.46
C GLY A 158 -1.91 21.14 -1.08
N ASN A 159 -2.69 20.65 -0.12
CA ASN A 159 -2.63 21.06 1.29
C ASN A 159 -2.15 19.87 2.14
N LYS A 160 -1.83 20.14 3.41
CA LYS A 160 -1.60 19.09 4.41
C LYS A 160 -2.83 18.18 4.49
N HIS A 161 -2.62 16.88 4.26
CA HIS A 161 -3.63 15.85 4.44
C HIS A 161 -3.69 15.38 5.91
N TYR A 162 -4.49 14.35 6.18
CA TYR A 162 -4.66 13.79 7.52
C TYR A 162 -3.34 13.29 8.12
N HIS A 163 -2.51 12.66 7.32
CA HIS A 163 -1.26 12.05 7.76
C HIS A 163 -0.01 12.53 6.98
N ASP A 164 -0.15 13.24 5.84
CA ASP A 164 0.95 13.60 4.96
C ASP A 164 0.85 14.99 4.32
N ILE A 165 1.93 15.39 3.66
CA ILE A 165 2.01 16.46 2.66
C ILE A 165 2.66 15.87 1.42
N ASN A 166 2.03 16.07 0.26
CA ASN A 166 2.56 15.64 -1.02
C ASN A 166 3.59 16.63 -1.56
N LEU A 167 4.77 16.12 -1.91
CA LEU A 167 5.82 16.88 -2.59
C LEU A 167 6.27 16.15 -3.85
N TYR A 168 6.80 16.91 -4.81
CA TYR A 168 7.41 16.37 -6.02
C TYR A 168 8.84 16.88 -6.14
N ALA A 169 9.77 15.94 -6.31
CA ALA A 169 11.15 16.25 -6.63
C ALA A 169 11.28 16.99 -7.98
N PRO A 170 12.37 17.71 -8.26
CA PRO A 170 12.62 18.31 -9.57
C PRO A 170 12.49 17.33 -10.74
N GLY A 171 12.89 16.07 -10.53
CA GLY A 171 12.77 14.96 -11.48
C GLY A 171 11.38 14.35 -11.59
N GLY A 172 10.38 14.84 -10.82
CA GLY A 172 9.00 14.35 -10.83
C GLY A 172 8.73 13.17 -9.88
N MET A 173 9.71 12.71 -9.10
CA MET A 173 9.49 11.68 -8.07
C MET A 173 8.53 12.20 -7.01
N HIS A 174 7.53 11.39 -6.67
CA HIS A 174 6.53 11.69 -5.65
C HIS A 174 7.07 11.35 -4.26
N LEU A 175 6.93 12.27 -3.32
CA LEU A 175 7.25 12.11 -1.91
C LEU A 175 6.01 12.41 -1.07
N GLU A 176 5.60 11.44 -0.26
CA GLU A 176 4.64 11.63 0.82
C GLU A 176 5.39 11.87 2.14
N LEU A 177 5.37 13.11 2.57
CA LEU A 177 5.99 13.50 3.84
C LEU A 177 4.96 13.38 4.95
N HIS A 178 5.01 12.26 5.67
CA HIS A 178 4.12 11.92 6.76
C HIS A 178 4.49 12.67 8.05
N HIS A 179 3.48 13.01 8.84
CA HIS A 179 3.63 13.51 10.20
C HIS A 179 2.94 12.60 11.24
N ASN A 180 2.23 11.58 10.78
CA ASN A 180 1.75 10.41 11.52
C ASN A 180 1.45 9.29 10.52
N ILE A 181 1.24 8.06 11.04
CA ILE A 181 0.95 6.86 10.23
C ILE A 181 -0.44 6.28 10.54
N LYS A 182 -1.36 7.09 11.04
CA LYS A 182 -2.71 6.66 11.45
C LYS A 182 -3.60 6.39 10.24
N GLU A 183 -4.44 5.35 10.34
CA GLU A 183 -5.31 4.86 9.27
C GLU A 183 -6.80 5.14 9.53
N ARG A 184 -7.14 5.99 10.54
CA ARG A 184 -8.51 6.31 10.97
C ARG A 184 -9.31 5.11 11.50
N GLU A 185 -8.62 4.09 11.99
CA GLU A 185 -9.22 2.95 12.67
C GLU A 185 -8.74 2.94 14.13
N GLU A 186 -9.65 3.23 15.08
CA GLU A 186 -9.33 3.62 16.46
C GLU A 186 -8.35 2.68 17.18
N LYS A 187 -8.53 1.35 17.05
CA LYS A 187 -7.68 0.38 17.73
C LYS A 187 -6.27 0.34 17.11
N MET A 188 -6.19 0.39 15.79
CA MET A 188 -4.92 0.44 15.06
C MET A 188 -4.18 1.74 15.35
N ASP A 189 -4.89 2.87 15.28
CA ASP A 189 -4.33 4.20 15.46
C ASP A 189 -3.70 4.41 16.84
N LYS A 190 -4.25 3.79 17.90
CA LYS A 190 -3.66 3.81 19.23
C LYS A 190 -2.28 3.18 19.29
N VAL A 191 -2.06 2.12 18.52
CA VAL A 191 -0.76 1.43 18.46
C VAL A 191 0.16 2.12 17.45
N LEU A 192 -0.35 2.54 16.29
CA LEU A 192 0.42 3.27 15.27
C LEU A 192 0.97 4.61 15.79
N ASP A 193 0.29 5.25 16.75
CA ASP A 193 0.75 6.49 17.39
C ASP A 193 2.05 6.33 18.19
N GLU A 194 2.42 5.08 18.50
CA GLU A 194 3.64 4.74 19.25
C GLU A 194 4.86 4.52 18.34
N VAL A 195 4.79 4.81 17.04
CA VAL A 195 5.86 4.53 16.06
C VAL A 195 7.24 4.99 16.50
N TRP A 196 7.35 6.20 17.04
CA TRP A 196 8.63 6.73 17.54
C TRP A 196 9.17 6.00 18.76
N GLN A 197 8.29 5.45 19.62
CA GLN A 197 8.68 4.65 20.80
C GLN A 197 9.21 3.26 20.38
N HIS A 198 8.76 2.77 19.25
CA HIS A 198 9.19 1.50 18.64
C HIS A 198 10.27 1.69 17.56
N SER A 199 10.87 2.87 17.50
CA SER A 199 11.94 3.18 16.54
C SER A 199 13.26 3.43 17.25
N THR A 200 14.36 3.07 16.60
CA THR A 200 15.72 3.25 17.11
C THR A 200 16.53 4.13 16.17
N ASN A 201 17.43 4.94 16.71
CA ASN A 201 18.35 5.73 15.91
C ASN A 201 19.33 4.83 15.16
N VAL A 202 19.40 4.97 13.86
CA VAL A 202 20.30 4.22 12.98
C VAL A 202 21.61 4.98 12.80
N LYS A 203 21.50 6.26 12.41
CA LYS A 203 22.66 7.13 12.20
C LYS A 203 22.18 8.59 12.11
N GLY A 204 22.91 9.50 12.77
CA GLY A 204 22.58 10.93 12.70
C GLY A 204 21.15 11.20 13.14
N TYR A 205 20.30 11.64 12.21
CA TYR A 205 18.87 11.92 12.41
C TYR A 205 17.96 10.86 11.81
N GLU A 206 18.50 9.78 11.26
CA GLU A 206 17.74 8.65 10.72
C GLU A 206 17.33 7.68 11.83
N TYR A 207 16.04 7.35 11.88
CA TYR A 207 15.47 6.33 12.74
C TYR A 207 14.86 5.21 11.90
N ALA A 208 14.74 4.03 12.48
CA ALA A 208 14.06 2.89 11.87
C ALA A 208 13.12 2.24 12.89
N GLU A 209 11.95 1.82 12.41
CA GLU A 209 11.03 0.98 13.17
C GLU A 209 11.72 -0.32 13.57
N SER A 210 11.41 -0.85 14.76
CA SER A 210 11.82 -2.21 15.11
C SER A 210 11.18 -3.20 14.12
N PRO A 211 11.80 -4.37 13.85
CA PRO A 211 11.24 -5.34 12.93
C PRO A 211 9.80 -5.75 13.26
N GLU A 212 9.49 -5.90 14.56
CA GLU A 212 8.16 -6.25 15.06
C GLU A 212 7.14 -5.16 14.76
N PHE A 213 7.51 -3.90 14.99
CA PHE A 213 6.61 -2.78 14.75
C PHE A 213 6.43 -2.55 13.25
N PHE A 214 7.46 -2.73 12.45
CA PHE A 214 7.37 -2.60 10.99
C PHE A 214 6.45 -3.66 10.38
N LEU A 215 6.54 -4.92 10.82
CA LEU A 215 5.60 -5.96 10.38
C LEU A 215 4.18 -5.64 10.85
N PHE A 216 4.01 -5.20 12.10
CA PHE A 216 2.71 -4.74 12.61
C PHE A 216 2.14 -3.59 11.76
N HIS A 217 2.95 -2.56 11.47
CA HIS A 217 2.55 -1.44 10.62
C HIS A 217 2.13 -1.90 9.22
N HIS A 218 2.87 -2.84 8.63
CA HIS A 218 2.51 -3.44 7.34
C HIS A 218 1.16 -4.17 7.40
N ILE A 219 0.90 -4.98 8.44
CA ILE A 219 -0.39 -5.66 8.65
C ILE A 219 -1.53 -4.65 8.88
N ALA A 220 -1.32 -3.62 9.68
CA ALA A 220 -2.31 -2.58 9.92
C ALA A 220 -2.68 -1.83 8.63
N HIS A 221 -1.69 -1.48 7.81
CA HIS A 221 -1.90 -0.87 6.51
C HIS A 221 -2.62 -1.80 5.51
N MET A 222 -2.27 -3.09 5.50
CA MET A 222 -3.01 -4.09 4.71
C MET A 222 -4.48 -4.19 5.16
N ALA A 223 -4.74 -4.24 6.45
CA ALA A 223 -6.09 -4.29 7.03
C ALA A 223 -6.91 -3.06 6.65
N TYR A 224 -6.31 -1.86 6.73
CA TYR A 224 -6.93 -0.63 6.26
C TYR A 224 -7.34 -0.71 4.79
N HIS A 225 -6.45 -1.13 3.90
CA HIS A 225 -6.79 -1.30 2.49
C HIS A 225 -7.87 -2.35 2.26
N PHE A 226 -7.83 -3.46 3.01
CA PHE A 226 -8.88 -4.50 2.95
C PHE A 226 -10.26 -3.92 3.24
N ILE A 227 -10.40 -3.15 4.31
CA ILE A 227 -11.65 -2.46 4.71
C ILE A 227 -12.09 -1.44 3.64
N HIS A 228 -11.16 -0.88 2.87
CA HIS A 228 -11.43 0.17 1.88
C HIS A 228 -11.48 -0.31 0.42
N GLY A 229 -11.59 -1.62 0.20
CA GLY A 229 -11.82 -2.17 -1.13
C GLY A 229 -10.83 -3.21 -1.61
N GLY A 230 -9.78 -3.51 -0.85
CA GLY A 230 -8.78 -4.55 -1.10
C GLY A 230 -7.36 -4.01 -1.19
N CYS A 231 -6.38 -4.88 -1.00
CA CYS A 231 -4.97 -4.60 -1.20
C CYS A 231 -4.37 -5.44 -2.33
N GLY A 232 -3.21 -5.03 -2.85
CA GLY A 232 -2.52 -5.73 -3.94
C GLY A 232 -1.75 -6.96 -3.47
N ILE A 233 -1.44 -7.85 -4.42
CA ILE A 233 -0.64 -9.07 -4.17
C ILE A 233 0.75 -8.76 -3.61
N ARG A 234 1.34 -7.62 -3.99
CA ARG A 234 2.66 -7.18 -3.50
C ARG A 234 2.77 -7.20 -1.98
N SER A 235 1.72 -6.80 -1.26
CA SER A 235 1.73 -6.80 0.21
C SER A 235 1.89 -8.20 0.79
N PHE A 236 1.35 -9.22 0.13
CA PHE A 236 1.54 -10.63 0.54
C PHE A 236 2.93 -11.17 0.19
N ILE A 237 3.52 -10.70 -0.91
CA ILE A 237 4.93 -11.00 -1.21
C ILE A 237 5.83 -10.39 -0.14
N ASP A 238 5.54 -9.18 0.31
CA ASP A 238 6.25 -8.52 1.41
C ASP A 238 6.15 -9.36 2.71
N LEU A 239 4.99 -9.99 3.02
CA LEU A 239 4.86 -10.91 4.18
C LEU A 239 5.79 -12.13 4.04
N TRP A 240 5.88 -12.72 2.84
CA TRP A 240 6.81 -13.82 2.59
C TRP A 240 8.27 -13.42 2.83
N ILE A 241 8.65 -12.21 2.39
CA ILE A 241 9.99 -11.66 2.63
C ILE A 241 10.23 -11.48 4.13
N PHE A 242 9.26 -10.93 4.88
CA PHE A 242 9.36 -10.79 6.34
C PHE A 242 9.64 -12.14 7.00
N GLU A 243 8.78 -13.13 6.75
CA GLU A 243 8.86 -14.43 7.38
C GLU A 243 10.18 -15.17 7.09
N ASN A 244 10.70 -15.04 5.86
CA ASN A 244 11.86 -15.81 5.40
C ASN A 244 13.20 -15.08 5.53
N LYS A 245 13.22 -13.76 5.79
CA LYS A 245 14.44 -12.94 5.72
C LYS A 245 14.67 -12.07 6.95
N ILE A 246 13.69 -11.91 7.83
CA ILE A 246 13.75 -10.96 8.92
C ILE A 246 13.39 -11.65 10.24
N ASP A 247 14.31 -11.63 11.18
CA ASP A 247 14.05 -12.16 12.53
C ASP A 247 13.24 -11.16 13.33
N ILE A 248 12.18 -11.62 13.99
CA ILE A 248 11.30 -10.81 14.86
C ILE A 248 11.15 -11.42 16.23
N ASP A 249 10.94 -10.59 17.24
CA ASP A 249 10.49 -11.00 18.57
C ASP A 249 8.98 -11.26 18.51
N ASN A 250 8.60 -12.53 18.43
CA ASN A 250 7.21 -12.95 18.28
C ASN A 250 6.32 -12.51 19.46
N GLU A 251 6.86 -12.43 20.68
CA GLU A 251 6.08 -12.02 21.85
C GLU A 251 5.68 -10.54 21.74
N LYS A 252 6.64 -9.67 21.41
CA LYS A 252 6.39 -8.25 21.18
C LYS A 252 5.44 -8.02 20.01
N TYR A 253 5.66 -8.73 18.89
CA TYR A 253 4.80 -8.62 17.73
C TYR A 253 3.35 -9.02 18.03
N ARG A 254 3.14 -10.15 18.71
CA ARG A 254 1.81 -10.60 19.13
C ARG A 254 1.12 -9.62 20.08
N ALA A 255 1.86 -8.99 20.97
CA ALA A 255 1.31 -7.95 21.85
C ALA A 255 0.78 -6.74 21.05
N LEU A 256 1.47 -6.29 20.00
CA LEU A 256 1.02 -5.21 19.12
C LEU A 256 -0.26 -5.60 18.37
N LEU A 257 -0.30 -6.79 17.77
CA LEU A 257 -1.48 -7.30 17.04
C LEU A 257 -2.72 -7.40 17.96
N ASN A 258 -2.54 -7.95 19.17
CA ASN A 258 -3.64 -8.10 20.12
C ASN A 258 -4.24 -6.75 20.52
N ARG A 259 -3.41 -5.75 20.81
CA ARG A 259 -3.85 -4.39 21.12
C ARG A 259 -4.64 -3.74 19.98
N ALA A 260 -4.28 -4.03 18.74
CA ALA A 260 -4.95 -3.53 17.54
C ALA A 260 -6.13 -4.39 17.07
N ASN A 261 -6.36 -5.57 17.66
CA ASN A 261 -7.36 -6.57 17.24
C ASN A 261 -7.12 -7.05 15.80
N LEU A 262 -5.87 -7.32 15.44
CA LEU A 262 -5.46 -7.73 14.09
C LEU A 262 -4.97 -9.18 14.01
N GLU A 263 -4.96 -9.95 15.11
CA GLU A 263 -4.42 -11.32 15.16
C GLU A 263 -5.09 -12.26 14.14
N LYS A 264 -6.39 -12.12 13.98
CA LYS A 264 -7.15 -12.98 13.07
C LYS A 264 -6.92 -12.60 11.61
N PHE A 265 -6.89 -11.30 11.30
CA PHE A 265 -6.56 -10.83 9.97
C PHE A 265 -5.14 -11.25 9.57
N GLU A 266 -4.17 -11.02 10.45
CA GLU A 266 -2.77 -11.41 10.26
C GLU A 266 -2.64 -12.90 9.94
N LYS A 267 -3.25 -13.77 10.78
CA LYS A 267 -3.24 -15.21 10.55
C LYS A 267 -3.71 -15.59 9.15
N TYR A 268 -4.85 -15.07 8.72
CA TYR A 268 -5.39 -15.39 7.39
C TYR A 268 -4.59 -14.74 6.25
N ALA A 269 -3.93 -13.61 6.49
CA ALA A 269 -3.04 -13.00 5.52
C ALA A 269 -1.81 -13.88 5.27
N PHE A 270 -1.20 -14.44 6.33
CA PHE A 270 -0.12 -15.40 6.20
C PHE A 270 -0.59 -16.73 5.59
N ASP A 271 -1.74 -17.27 6.02
CA ASP A 271 -2.31 -18.49 5.44
C ASP A 271 -2.53 -18.35 3.92
N LEU A 272 -3.03 -17.19 3.47
CA LEU A 272 -3.20 -16.90 2.04
C LEU A 272 -1.87 -16.77 1.30
N MET A 273 -0.89 -16.13 1.90
CA MET A 273 0.46 -16.03 1.35
C MET A 273 1.07 -17.43 1.20
N HIS A 274 0.97 -18.30 2.21
CA HIS A 274 1.44 -19.68 2.13
C HIS A 274 0.69 -20.49 1.07
N TYR A 275 -0.62 -20.28 0.92
CA TYR A 275 -1.39 -20.93 -0.15
C TYR A 275 -0.85 -20.53 -1.53
N TRP A 276 -0.50 -19.28 -1.73
CA TRP A 276 0.00 -18.78 -3.01
C TRP A 276 1.46 -19.16 -3.33
N ILE A 277 2.35 -19.14 -2.32
CA ILE A 277 3.80 -19.20 -2.53
C ILE A 277 4.42 -20.50 -2.02
N ASP A 278 3.84 -21.13 -1.00
CA ASP A 278 4.42 -22.30 -0.33
C ASP A 278 3.56 -23.57 -0.47
N ASN A 279 2.59 -23.57 -1.40
CA ASN A 279 1.66 -24.68 -1.62
C ASN A 279 0.86 -25.06 -0.37
N GLY A 280 0.45 -24.08 0.43
CA GLY A 280 -0.45 -24.27 1.57
C GLY A 280 -1.84 -24.76 1.15
N GLU A 281 -2.58 -25.36 2.07
CA GLU A 281 -3.93 -25.85 1.81
C GLU A 281 -4.96 -24.73 2.01
N PRO A 282 -5.82 -24.42 1.02
CA PRO A 282 -6.82 -23.37 1.16
C PRO A 282 -8.03 -23.88 1.94
N ASN A 283 -8.63 -22.99 2.73
CA ASN A 283 -9.98 -23.14 3.27
C ASN A 283 -10.93 -22.14 2.60
N GLU A 284 -12.21 -22.17 2.95
CA GLU A 284 -13.22 -21.29 2.37
C GLU A 284 -12.88 -19.81 2.56
N GLN A 285 -12.41 -19.41 3.74
CA GLN A 285 -12.01 -18.02 4.03
C GLN A 285 -10.83 -17.57 3.16
N ILE A 286 -9.82 -18.42 2.98
CA ILE A 286 -8.66 -18.14 2.11
C ILE A 286 -9.11 -17.97 0.65
N LEU A 287 -9.99 -18.83 0.15
CA LEU A 287 -10.52 -18.74 -1.21
C LEU A 287 -11.39 -17.46 -1.41
N MET A 288 -12.15 -17.06 -0.39
CA MET A 288 -12.87 -15.78 -0.43
C MET A 288 -11.91 -14.59 -0.48
N MET A 289 -10.84 -14.59 0.31
CA MET A 289 -9.81 -13.55 0.29
C MET A 289 -9.08 -13.51 -1.05
N GLU A 290 -8.68 -14.67 -1.60
CA GLU A 290 -8.09 -14.75 -2.94
C GLU A 290 -9.00 -14.11 -3.99
N HIS A 291 -10.27 -14.53 -4.04
CA HIS A 291 -11.22 -13.97 -4.97
C HIS A 291 -11.40 -12.46 -4.78
N TYR A 292 -11.46 -12.00 -3.54
CA TYR A 292 -11.57 -10.58 -3.20
C TYR A 292 -10.37 -9.80 -3.74
N ILE A 293 -9.16 -10.29 -3.61
CA ILE A 293 -7.93 -9.63 -4.08
C ILE A 293 -7.86 -9.68 -5.61
N LEU A 294 -7.96 -10.86 -6.22
CA LEU A 294 -7.76 -11.07 -7.66
C LEU A 294 -8.80 -10.36 -8.54
N THR A 295 -9.99 -10.06 -8.00
CA THR A 295 -11.02 -9.26 -8.69
C THR A 295 -10.88 -7.75 -8.46
N GLY A 296 -9.85 -7.33 -7.72
CA GLY A 296 -9.50 -5.93 -7.46
C GLY A 296 -8.26 -5.48 -8.25
N SER A 297 -7.58 -4.51 -7.68
CA SER A 297 -6.29 -3.99 -8.13
C SER A 297 -5.40 -3.73 -6.91
N THR A 298 -4.21 -3.15 -7.11
CA THR A 298 -3.31 -2.74 -6.02
C THR A 298 -4.02 -1.94 -4.93
N TYR A 299 -4.99 -1.10 -5.31
CA TYR A 299 -5.78 -0.27 -4.39
C TYR A 299 -7.22 -0.79 -4.20
N GLY A 300 -7.48 -2.06 -4.52
CA GLY A 300 -8.79 -2.67 -4.41
C GLY A 300 -9.78 -2.26 -5.50
N SER A 301 -11.07 -2.19 -5.14
CA SER A 301 -12.19 -1.88 -6.02
C SER A 301 -13.13 -0.86 -5.39
N ASN A 302 -13.52 0.16 -6.15
CA ASN A 302 -14.50 1.15 -5.72
C ASN A 302 -15.85 0.52 -5.35
N GLU A 303 -16.25 -0.56 -6.04
CA GLU A 303 -17.50 -1.26 -5.76
C GLU A 303 -17.48 -1.89 -4.36
N LYS A 304 -16.41 -2.60 -4.03
CA LYS A 304 -16.20 -3.22 -2.71
C LYS A 304 -16.13 -2.17 -1.61
N SER A 305 -15.41 -1.07 -1.83
CA SER A 305 -15.34 0.06 -0.89
C SER A 305 -16.72 0.64 -0.60
N VAL A 306 -17.60 0.76 -1.60
CA VAL A 306 -18.99 1.24 -1.43
C VAL A 306 -19.83 0.23 -0.65
N VAL A 307 -19.70 -1.07 -0.91
CA VAL A 307 -20.42 -2.14 -0.18
C VAL A 307 -20.08 -2.08 1.29
N ILE A 308 -18.78 -2.10 1.63
CA ILE A 308 -18.31 -2.05 3.02
C ILE A 308 -18.71 -0.72 3.68
N GLY A 309 -18.57 0.40 2.96
CA GLY A 309 -18.97 1.71 3.44
C GLY A 309 -20.48 1.82 3.76
N ASN A 310 -21.35 1.23 2.92
CA ASN A 310 -22.79 1.14 3.18
C ASN A 310 -23.09 0.35 4.45
N TYR A 311 -22.40 -0.79 4.63
CA TYR A 311 -22.54 -1.62 5.83
C TYR A 311 -22.08 -0.86 7.09
N LYS A 312 -20.86 -0.29 7.10
CA LYS A 312 -20.35 0.51 8.24
C LYS A 312 -21.26 1.71 8.59
N ALA A 313 -21.90 2.32 7.60
CA ALA A 313 -22.87 3.40 7.83
C ALA A 313 -24.23 2.92 8.37
N GLY A 314 -24.53 1.62 8.31
CA GLY A 314 -25.81 1.02 8.73
C GLY A 314 -26.94 1.19 7.71
N SER A 315 -26.79 2.00 6.68
CA SER A 315 -27.72 2.08 5.54
C SER A 315 -27.11 2.84 4.36
N LYS A 316 -27.57 2.51 3.13
CA LYS A 316 -27.19 3.23 1.90
C LYS A 316 -27.51 4.73 1.97
N PHE A 317 -28.63 5.09 2.60
CA PHE A 317 -29.04 6.49 2.76
C PHE A 317 -28.08 7.25 3.69
N LYS A 318 -27.72 6.66 4.83
CA LYS A 318 -26.78 7.26 5.77
C LYS A 318 -25.38 7.38 5.16
N TYR A 319 -24.92 6.36 4.43
CA TYR A 319 -23.67 6.43 3.66
C TYR A 319 -23.69 7.58 2.66
N PHE A 320 -24.79 7.71 1.89
CA PHE A 320 -24.96 8.79 0.93
C PHE A 320 -24.95 10.17 1.61
N LEU A 321 -25.64 10.31 2.75
CA LEU A 321 -25.60 11.55 3.54
C LEU A 321 -24.19 11.90 4.01
N ASN A 322 -23.42 10.93 4.51
CA ASN A 322 -22.04 11.13 4.93
C ASN A 322 -21.12 11.57 3.77
N ARG A 323 -21.41 11.10 2.56
CA ARG A 323 -20.69 11.53 1.33
C ARG A 323 -21.08 12.93 0.89
N ILE A 324 -22.32 13.34 1.09
CA ILE A 324 -22.78 14.71 0.80
C ILE A 324 -22.29 15.68 1.88
N PHE A 325 -22.50 15.35 3.14
CA PHE A 325 -22.13 16.15 4.30
C PHE A 325 -20.86 15.59 4.93
N MET A 326 -19.72 16.01 4.40
CA MET A 326 -18.42 15.56 4.91
C MET A 326 -18.23 16.01 6.36
N PRO A 327 -17.79 15.14 7.28
CA PRO A 327 -17.47 15.51 8.65
C PRO A 327 -16.51 16.71 8.73
N LEU A 328 -16.58 17.46 9.83
CA LEU A 328 -15.74 18.64 10.04
C LEU A 328 -14.26 18.32 9.89
N GLU A 329 -13.82 17.23 10.47
CA GLU A 329 -12.41 16.80 10.48
C GLU A 329 -11.91 16.56 9.06
N ASP A 330 -12.66 15.83 8.25
CA ASP A 330 -12.31 15.57 6.85
C ASP A 330 -12.36 16.83 6.00
N LEU A 331 -13.35 17.69 6.23
CA LEU A 331 -13.46 18.93 5.46
C LEU A 331 -12.36 19.92 5.86
N ALA A 332 -11.89 19.91 7.10
CA ALA A 332 -10.82 20.74 7.60
C ALA A 332 -9.46 20.41 6.96
N THR A 333 -9.24 19.16 6.54
CA THR A 333 -8.04 18.80 5.77
C THR A 333 -8.02 19.48 4.39
N ILE A 334 -9.20 19.59 3.75
CA ILE A 334 -9.35 20.29 2.46
C ILE A 334 -9.34 21.82 2.63
N TYR A 335 -9.90 22.29 3.73
CA TYR A 335 -10.03 23.73 4.04
C TYR A 335 -9.49 24.03 5.45
N PRO A 336 -8.16 24.20 5.63
CA PRO A 336 -7.51 24.32 6.95
C PRO A 336 -8.03 25.44 7.83
N LYS A 337 -8.66 26.47 7.27
CA LYS A 337 -9.31 27.52 8.06
C LYS A 337 -10.41 27.00 9.00
N LEU A 338 -10.98 25.83 8.72
CA LEU A 338 -11.99 25.18 9.56
C LEU A 338 -11.44 24.73 10.92
N TYR A 339 -10.14 24.45 11.05
CA TYR A 339 -9.53 24.15 12.34
C TYR A 339 -9.69 25.30 13.34
N LYS A 340 -9.58 26.53 12.85
CA LYS A 340 -9.72 27.75 13.68
C LYS A 340 -11.15 28.31 13.70
N HIS A 341 -11.93 28.07 12.63
CA HIS A 341 -13.24 28.71 12.43
C HIS A 341 -14.30 27.67 12.05
N LYS A 342 -14.65 26.79 13.00
CA LYS A 342 -15.61 25.68 12.80
C LYS A 342 -16.98 26.11 12.29
N TRP A 343 -17.41 27.35 12.59
CA TRP A 343 -18.64 27.95 12.12
C TRP A 343 -18.73 28.14 10.60
N LEU A 344 -17.58 28.12 9.88
CA LEU A 344 -17.53 28.18 8.43
C LEU A 344 -17.86 26.82 7.74
N LEU A 345 -18.15 25.78 8.51
CA LEU A 345 -18.48 24.45 7.99
C LEU A 345 -19.54 24.47 6.88
N PRO A 346 -20.74 25.13 7.04
CA PRO A 346 -21.74 25.17 5.98
C PRO A 346 -21.23 25.83 4.69
N PHE A 347 -20.46 26.89 4.82
CA PHE A 347 -19.89 27.60 3.67
C PHE A 347 -18.92 26.71 2.88
N TYR A 348 -18.02 26.03 3.55
CA TYR A 348 -17.06 25.15 2.87
C TYR A 348 -17.69 23.87 2.33
N GLN A 349 -18.81 23.38 2.92
CA GLN A 349 -19.61 22.33 2.31
C GLN A 349 -20.15 22.77 0.94
N ILE A 350 -20.69 23.98 0.84
CA ILE A 350 -21.17 24.54 -0.43
C ILE A 350 -20.02 24.69 -1.44
N CYS A 351 -18.86 25.22 -1.01
CA CYS A 351 -17.68 25.32 -1.84
C CYS A 351 -17.21 23.97 -2.38
N ARG A 352 -17.27 22.91 -1.55
CA ARG A 352 -16.97 21.54 -1.97
C ARG A 352 -17.97 21.03 -2.99
N TRP A 353 -19.26 21.23 -2.78
CA TRP A 353 -20.30 20.79 -3.71
C TRP A 353 -20.16 21.45 -5.08
N THR A 354 -19.84 22.73 -5.16
CA THR A 354 -19.60 23.40 -6.45
C THR A 354 -18.45 22.78 -7.24
N LYS A 355 -17.37 22.34 -6.54
CA LYS A 355 -16.25 21.61 -7.17
C LYS A 355 -16.67 20.21 -7.64
N ILE A 356 -17.44 19.50 -6.80
CA ILE A 356 -17.93 18.14 -7.09
C ILE A 356 -18.89 18.16 -8.28
N PHE A 357 -19.83 19.11 -8.34
CA PHE A 357 -20.79 19.22 -9.47
C PHE A 357 -20.10 19.39 -10.83
N LYS A 358 -18.88 19.90 -10.90
CA LYS A 358 -18.07 19.91 -12.13
C LYS A 358 -17.63 18.51 -12.58
N LYS A 359 -17.61 17.51 -11.67
CA LYS A 359 -17.24 16.11 -11.94
C LYS A 359 -18.47 15.18 -12.08
N ARG A 360 -19.52 15.62 -12.78
CA ARG A 360 -20.84 14.93 -12.89
C ARG A 360 -20.76 13.43 -13.25
N LYS A 361 -19.81 13.01 -14.10
CA LYS A 361 -19.66 11.59 -14.47
C LYS A 361 -19.27 10.71 -13.29
N SER A 362 -18.31 11.15 -12.47
CA SER A 362 -17.85 10.43 -11.29
C SER A 362 -18.95 10.29 -10.24
N ILE A 363 -19.74 11.35 -10.01
CA ILE A 363 -20.90 11.31 -9.08
C ILE A 363 -21.95 10.31 -9.54
N LYS A 364 -22.29 10.31 -10.83
CA LYS A 364 -23.29 9.38 -11.36
C LYS A 364 -22.84 7.93 -11.23
N GLN A 365 -21.56 7.65 -11.43
CA GLN A 365 -20.99 6.32 -11.18
C GLN A 365 -21.10 5.93 -9.70
N GLU A 366 -20.72 6.82 -8.79
CA GLU A 366 -20.76 6.56 -7.35
C GLU A 366 -22.18 6.35 -6.83
N ILE A 367 -23.16 7.16 -7.30
CA ILE A 367 -24.57 6.97 -6.98
C ILE A 367 -25.05 5.62 -7.50
N ASN A 368 -24.74 5.26 -8.74
CA ASN A 368 -25.11 3.96 -9.31
C ASN A 368 -24.52 2.80 -8.49
N LEU A 369 -23.24 2.88 -8.11
CA LEU A 369 -22.59 1.88 -7.26
C LEU A 369 -23.30 1.78 -5.90
N THR A 370 -23.61 2.90 -5.26
CA THR A 370 -24.28 2.93 -3.96
C THR A 370 -25.69 2.33 -4.01
N VAL A 371 -26.49 2.69 -5.01
CA VAL A 371 -27.87 2.21 -5.17
C VAL A 371 -27.90 0.73 -5.52
N ASN A 372 -27.07 0.30 -6.46
CA ASN A 372 -27.08 -1.05 -7.01
C ASN A 372 -26.19 -2.04 -6.23
N SER A 373 -25.36 -1.57 -5.26
CA SER A 373 -24.59 -2.47 -4.42
C SER A 373 -25.52 -3.44 -3.67
N LYS A 374 -25.24 -4.74 -3.80
CA LYS A 374 -25.86 -5.78 -2.98
C LYS A 374 -24.90 -6.12 -1.84
N GLU A 375 -25.44 -6.57 -0.72
CA GLU A 375 -24.61 -7.22 0.30
C GLU A 375 -23.92 -8.42 -0.38
N ASP A 376 -22.61 -8.48 -0.23
CA ASP A 376 -21.74 -9.40 -0.91
C ASP A 376 -21.01 -10.21 0.17
N TYR A 377 -20.51 -11.40 -0.19
CA TYR A 377 -19.66 -12.25 0.64
C TYR A 377 -18.51 -11.48 1.33
N SER A 378 -18.11 -10.32 0.81
CA SER A 378 -17.09 -9.47 1.40
C SER A 378 -17.42 -8.99 2.81
N ILE A 379 -18.70 -8.81 3.16
CA ILE A 379 -19.10 -8.41 4.51
C ILE A 379 -18.85 -9.55 5.50
N ASP A 380 -19.31 -10.77 5.17
CA ASP A 380 -19.10 -11.95 6.02
C ASP A 380 -17.61 -12.30 6.14
N MET A 381 -16.88 -12.17 5.04
CA MET A 381 -15.42 -12.30 5.03
C MET A 381 -14.75 -11.30 5.99
N MET A 382 -15.11 -10.02 5.95
CA MET A 382 -14.55 -8.98 6.82
C MET A 382 -14.89 -9.20 8.30
N LYS A 383 -16.12 -9.67 8.61
CA LYS A 383 -16.50 -10.06 9.98
C LYS A 383 -15.67 -11.25 10.47
N ASN A 384 -15.51 -12.26 9.61
CA ASN A 384 -14.68 -13.42 9.92
C ASN A 384 -13.20 -13.07 10.17
N LEU A 385 -12.73 -11.94 9.66
CA LEU A 385 -11.38 -11.41 9.86
C LEU A 385 -11.28 -10.42 11.05
N ASP A 386 -12.39 -10.18 11.77
CA ASP A 386 -12.53 -9.20 12.85
C ASP A 386 -12.20 -7.75 12.42
N LEU A 387 -12.31 -7.44 11.11
CA LEU A 387 -12.04 -6.11 10.56
C LEU A 387 -13.22 -5.16 10.64
N ILE A 388 -14.44 -5.70 10.68
CA ILE A 388 -15.71 -4.95 10.88
C ILE A 388 -16.57 -5.68 11.89
N ASN A 389 -17.44 -4.92 12.61
CA ASN A 389 -18.36 -5.46 13.62
C ASN A 389 -19.65 -6.01 13.00
#